data_64b563f0063a44a4f3d0f3f5791cb93d
#
_entry.id   64b563f0063a44a4f3d0f3f5791cb93d
#
_cell.length_a   1.000
_cell.length_b   1.000
_cell.length_c   1.000
_cell.angle_alpha   90.00
_cell.angle_beta   90.00
_cell.angle_gamma   90.00
#
_symmetry.space_group_name_H-M   'P 1'
#
loop_
_entity.id
_entity.type
_entity.pdbx_description
1 polymer ?
#
loop_
_entity_poly.entity_id
_entity_poly.type
_entity_poly.pdbx_seq_one_letter_code
_entity_poly.pdbx_strand_id
1 'polypeptide(L)'
;MANNDWQEYLFIKGGMFDNGSISSFGNMENELLFAKNENVICDLSHLDLLEMSGEDAVSFLQGQVTNDVKLLNGNNAHYTGYCSPKGRLLALLFAYSLEGKVHLQLNHKLAEPIAKRLRM
;
A
#
# COMPACT_ATOMS: atom_id res chain seq x y z
N MET A 1 4.99 10.72 4.14
CA MET A 1 5.12 11.88 5.03
C MET A 1 3.87 11.96 5.90
N ALA A 2 4.05 12.08 7.19
CA ALA A 2 2.91 12.18 8.10
C ALA A 2 2.14 13.48 7.83
N ASN A 3 0.86 13.38 7.57
CA ASN A 3 -0.03 14.53 7.50
C ASN A 3 -0.47 14.84 8.92
N ASN A 4 0.07 15.90 9.51
CA ASN A 4 -0.21 16.29 10.89
C ASN A 4 -1.71 16.56 11.11
N ASP A 5 -2.38 17.15 10.12
CA ASP A 5 -3.81 17.45 10.21
C ASP A 5 -4.65 16.18 10.27
N TRP A 6 -4.28 15.17 9.49
CA TRP A 6 -4.94 13.87 9.50
C TRP A 6 -4.71 13.13 10.83
N GLN A 7 -3.47 13.13 11.32
CA GLN A 7 -3.15 12.51 12.61
C GLN A 7 -3.88 13.20 13.76
N GLU A 8 -3.95 14.54 13.74
CA GLU A 8 -4.70 15.30 14.73
C GLU A 8 -6.19 14.95 14.70
N TYR A 9 -6.77 14.87 13.51
CA TYR A 9 -8.16 14.44 13.34
C TYR A 9 -8.40 13.05 13.94
N LEU A 10 -7.54 12.09 13.63
CA LEU A 10 -7.63 10.74 14.17
C LEU A 10 -7.52 10.72 15.69
N PHE A 11 -6.62 11.50 16.25
CA PHE A 11 -6.46 11.63 17.70
C PHE A 11 -7.73 12.19 18.35
N ILE A 12 -8.31 13.24 17.78
CA ILE A 12 -9.56 13.83 18.26
C ILE A 12 -10.71 12.81 18.24
N LYS A 13 -10.72 11.91 17.26
CA LYS A 13 -11.70 10.83 17.14
C LYS A 13 -11.44 9.63 18.08
N GLY A 14 -10.44 9.74 18.94
CA GLY A 14 -10.11 8.70 19.91
C GLY A 14 -9.06 7.71 19.46
N GLY A 15 -8.36 8.01 18.37
CA GLY A 15 -7.29 7.15 17.87
C GLY A 15 -6.13 7.03 18.85
N MET A 16 -5.68 5.81 19.08
CA MET A 16 -4.50 5.48 19.86
C MET A 16 -3.36 5.12 18.92
N PHE A 17 -2.21 5.77 19.11
CA PHE A 17 -1.06 5.62 18.22
C PHE A 17 -0.01 4.71 18.85
N ASP A 18 0.58 3.86 18.02
CA ASP A 18 1.74 3.06 18.33
C ASP A 18 2.76 3.20 17.20
N ASN A 19 3.95 3.71 17.51
CA ASN A 19 5.02 3.97 16.52
C ASN A 19 4.55 4.78 15.29
N GLY A 20 3.69 5.78 15.52
CA GLY A 20 3.20 6.66 14.47
C GLY A 20 2.02 6.12 13.66
N SER A 21 1.54 4.94 13.96
CA SER A 21 0.38 4.33 13.31
C SER A 21 -0.76 4.13 14.30
N ILE A 22 -2.01 4.15 13.81
CA ILE A 22 -3.17 3.84 14.65
C ILE A 22 -3.15 2.36 15.06
N SER A 23 -3.25 2.11 16.35
CA SER A 23 -3.41 0.75 16.89
C SER A 23 -4.87 0.39 17.15
N SER A 24 -5.65 1.35 17.65
CA SER A 24 -7.09 1.17 17.88
C SER A 24 -7.77 2.51 18.14
N PHE A 25 -9.09 2.51 18.25
CA PHE A 25 -9.88 3.65 18.71
C PHE A 25 -10.49 3.38 20.08
N GLY A 26 -9.81 2.57 20.89
CA GLY A 26 -10.16 2.35 22.29
C GLY A 26 -10.84 1.01 22.59
N ASN A 27 -11.38 0.31 21.59
CA ASN A 27 -12.00 -1.00 21.80
C ASN A 27 -11.76 -1.92 20.61
N MET A 28 -10.60 -2.57 20.62
CA MET A 28 -10.15 -3.43 19.51
C MET A 28 -11.12 -4.58 19.22
N GLU A 29 -11.72 -5.19 20.25
CA GLU A 29 -12.67 -6.30 20.05
C GLU A 29 -13.90 -5.86 19.26
N ASN A 30 -14.51 -4.73 19.63
CA ASN A 30 -15.65 -4.20 18.92
C ASN A 30 -15.28 -3.74 17.51
N GLU A 31 -14.11 -3.13 17.33
CA GLU A 31 -13.62 -2.71 16.01
C GLU A 31 -13.50 -3.90 15.06
N LEU A 32 -12.97 -5.03 15.54
CA LEU A 32 -12.87 -6.25 14.74
C LEU A 32 -14.24 -6.85 14.40
N LEU A 33 -15.18 -6.80 15.35
CA LEU A 33 -16.56 -7.26 15.10
C LEU A 33 -17.25 -6.39 14.07
N PHE A 34 -17.12 -5.07 14.15
CA PHE A 34 -17.67 -4.14 13.17
C PHE A 34 -17.05 -4.36 11.78
N ALA A 35 -15.74 -4.61 11.72
CA ALA A 35 -15.06 -4.89 10.45
C ALA A 35 -15.60 -6.17 9.77
N LYS A 36 -16.05 -7.15 10.55
CA LYS A 36 -16.63 -8.39 10.01
C LYS A 36 -18.11 -8.23 9.59
N ASN A 37 -18.87 -7.42 10.29
CA ASN A 37 -20.32 -7.44 10.20
C ASN A 37 -20.96 -6.13 9.71
N GLU A 38 -20.19 -5.04 9.67
CA GLU A 38 -20.69 -3.72 9.36
C GLU A 38 -19.80 -3.01 8.33
N ASN A 39 -20.24 -1.85 7.88
CA ASN A 39 -19.43 -0.97 7.05
C ASN A 39 -18.46 -0.19 7.93
N VAL A 40 -17.20 -0.18 7.56
CA VAL A 40 -16.14 0.52 8.31
C VAL A 40 -15.27 1.36 7.40
N ILE A 41 -14.63 2.36 7.98
CA ILE A 41 -13.57 3.14 7.35
C ILE A 41 -12.29 2.86 8.15
N CYS A 42 -11.19 2.58 7.45
CA CYS A 42 -9.91 2.29 8.10
C CYS A 42 -8.86 3.31 7.70
N ASP A 43 -8.04 3.71 8.67
CA ASP A 43 -6.81 4.45 8.36
C ASP A 43 -5.77 3.50 7.80
N LEU A 44 -5.17 3.85 6.67
CA LEU A 44 -4.15 3.06 5.98
C LEU A 44 -2.78 3.76 5.98
N SER A 45 -2.52 4.65 6.93
CA SER A 45 -1.27 5.44 6.97
C SER A 45 -0.03 4.58 7.21
N HIS A 46 -0.20 3.30 7.58
CA HIS A 46 0.90 2.34 7.66
C HIS A 46 1.36 1.84 6.28
N LEU A 47 0.64 2.20 5.23
CA LEU A 47 0.97 1.86 3.85
C LEU A 47 1.41 3.11 3.10
N ASP A 48 2.36 2.94 2.20
CA ASP A 48 2.76 3.95 1.24
C ASP A 48 2.39 3.53 -0.17
N LEU A 49 2.47 4.47 -1.08
CA LEU A 49 2.10 4.27 -2.48
C LEU A 49 3.26 4.69 -3.37
N LEU A 50 3.68 3.79 -4.26
CA LEU A 50 4.63 4.09 -5.32
C LEU A 50 3.86 4.24 -6.63
N GLU A 51 4.15 5.29 -7.37
CA GLU A 51 3.54 5.55 -8.67
C GLU A 51 4.56 5.30 -9.77
N MET A 52 4.19 4.47 -10.73
CA MET A 52 4.99 4.19 -11.93
C MET A 52 4.29 4.83 -13.13
N SER A 53 4.97 5.77 -13.76
CA SER A 53 4.44 6.52 -14.91
C SER A 53 5.42 6.52 -16.08
N GLY A 54 4.92 6.87 -17.26
CA GLY A 54 5.70 6.91 -18.49
C GLY A 54 5.35 5.75 -19.42
N GLU A 55 5.77 5.87 -20.67
CA GLU A 55 5.44 4.89 -21.73
C GLU A 55 5.97 3.49 -21.42
N ASP A 56 7.12 3.40 -20.77
CA ASP A 56 7.79 2.13 -20.47
C ASP A 56 7.45 1.56 -19.09
N ALA A 57 6.58 2.22 -18.33
CA ALA A 57 6.32 1.82 -16.94
C ALA A 57 5.79 0.39 -16.83
N VAL A 58 4.80 0.03 -17.64
CA VAL A 58 4.21 -1.32 -17.60
C VAL A 58 5.20 -2.37 -18.06
N SER A 59 5.91 -2.15 -19.17
CA SER A 59 6.87 -3.11 -19.70
C SER A 59 8.06 -3.30 -18.75
N PHE A 60 8.53 -2.22 -18.13
CA PHE A 60 9.59 -2.29 -17.12
C PHE A 60 9.13 -3.09 -15.90
N LEU A 61 7.96 -2.75 -15.35
CA LEU A 61 7.45 -3.39 -14.15
C LEU A 61 7.14 -4.87 -14.40
N GLN A 62 6.67 -5.22 -15.59
CA GLN A 62 6.39 -6.61 -15.98
C GLN A 62 7.61 -7.51 -15.79
N GLY A 63 8.81 -7.00 -16.01
CA GLY A 63 10.05 -7.74 -15.80
C GLY A 63 10.52 -7.76 -14.34
N GLN A 64 9.88 -7.05 -13.45
CA GLN A 64 10.33 -6.88 -12.06
C GLN A 64 9.47 -7.61 -11.03
N VAL A 65 8.20 -7.87 -11.34
CA VAL A 65 7.24 -8.41 -10.38
C VAL A 65 6.69 -9.76 -10.84
N THR A 66 6.07 -10.50 -9.91
CA THR A 66 5.68 -11.89 -10.14
C THR A 66 4.34 -12.07 -10.86
N ASN A 67 3.46 -11.06 -10.83
CA ASN A 67 2.16 -11.14 -11.48
C ASN A 67 2.15 -10.33 -12.79
N ASP A 68 1.16 -10.56 -13.62
CA ASP A 68 1.05 -9.91 -14.93
C ASP A 68 0.41 -8.52 -14.80
N VAL A 69 1.24 -7.48 -14.76
CA VAL A 69 0.77 -6.09 -14.62
C VAL A 69 0.06 -5.59 -15.87
N LYS A 70 0.19 -6.28 -17.02
CA LYS A 70 -0.55 -5.93 -18.24
C LYS A 70 -2.05 -6.18 -18.10
N LEU A 71 -2.46 -7.00 -17.13
CA LEU A 71 -3.86 -7.25 -16.82
C LEU A 71 -4.53 -6.12 -16.07
N LEU A 72 -3.78 -5.17 -15.55
CA LEU A 72 -4.33 -4.00 -14.84
C LEU A 72 -4.95 -3.03 -15.83
N ASN A 73 -6.26 -2.82 -15.74
CA ASN A 73 -7.04 -2.06 -16.72
C ASN A 73 -7.81 -0.87 -16.14
N GLY A 74 -7.58 -0.54 -14.87
CA GLY A 74 -8.32 0.52 -14.17
C GLY A 74 -9.58 0.06 -13.45
N ASN A 75 -10.04 -1.17 -13.69
CA ASN A 75 -11.24 -1.75 -13.06
C ASN A 75 -10.90 -2.95 -12.16
N ASN A 76 -9.65 -3.29 -12.05
CA ASN A 76 -9.19 -4.41 -11.25
C ASN A 76 -7.93 -4.06 -10.47
N ALA A 77 -7.60 -4.92 -9.53
CA ALA A 77 -6.37 -4.83 -8.74
C ALA A 77 -5.92 -6.25 -8.41
N HIS A 78 -4.65 -6.44 -8.15
CA HIS A 78 -4.13 -7.72 -7.70
C HIS A 78 -2.88 -7.56 -6.85
N TYR A 79 -2.55 -8.59 -6.09
CA TYR A 79 -1.27 -8.66 -5.41
C TYR A 79 -0.19 -9.14 -6.35
N THR A 80 1.01 -8.58 -6.20
CA THR A 80 2.21 -9.02 -6.91
C THR A 80 3.40 -8.99 -5.97
N GLY A 81 4.39 -9.83 -6.23
CA GLY A 81 5.60 -9.91 -5.43
C GLY A 81 6.78 -9.25 -6.12
N TYR A 82 7.60 -8.57 -5.33
CA TYR A 82 8.91 -8.12 -5.77
C TYR A 82 9.97 -8.99 -5.11
N CYS A 83 10.79 -9.66 -5.92
CA CYS A 83 11.74 -10.66 -5.44
C CYS A 83 13.19 -10.26 -5.72
N SER A 84 14.11 -10.81 -4.93
CA SER A 84 15.54 -10.74 -5.24
C SER A 84 15.84 -11.62 -6.45
N PRO A 85 17.04 -11.46 -7.09
CA PRO A 85 17.46 -12.33 -8.18
C PRO A 85 17.46 -13.83 -7.83
N LYS A 86 17.56 -14.16 -6.55
CA LYS A 86 17.50 -15.54 -6.04
C LYS A 86 16.08 -16.04 -5.77
N GLY A 87 15.07 -15.25 -6.12
CA GLY A 87 13.66 -15.60 -5.95
C GLY A 87 13.12 -15.40 -4.53
N ARG A 88 13.84 -14.70 -3.66
CA ARG A 88 13.35 -14.41 -2.31
C ARG A 88 12.40 -13.20 -2.35
N LEU A 89 11.21 -13.35 -1.80
CA LEU A 89 10.23 -12.27 -1.72
C LEU A 89 10.77 -11.15 -0.82
N LEU A 90 10.87 -9.95 -1.37
CA LEU A 90 11.31 -8.74 -0.67
C LEU A 90 10.14 -7.85 -0.26
N ALA A 91 9.08 -7.81 -1.06
CA ALA A 91 7.90 -7.03 -0.77
C ALA A 91 6.68 -7.63 -1.45
N LEU A 92 5.55 -7.59 -0.76
CA LEU A 92 4.23 -7.86 -1.34
C LEU A 92 3.58 -6.52 -1.66
N LEU A 93 3.16 -6.36 -2.92
CA LEU A 93 2.63 -5.11 -3.46
C LEU A 93 1.18 -5.32 -3.85
N PHE A 94 0.31 -4.38 -3.48
CA PHE A 94 -1.05 -4.32 -4.00
C PHE A 94 -1.05 -3.37 -5.19
N ALA A 95 -1.33 -3.89 -6.37
CA ALA A 95 -1.15 -3.17 -7.64
C ALA A 95 -2.48 -2.86 -8.31
N TYR A 96 -2.61 -1.64 -8.81
CA TYR A 96 -3.77 -1.21 -9.61
C TYR A 96 -3.35 -0.11 -10.59
N SER A 97 -4.17 0.11 -11.60
CA SER A 97 -3.96 1.18 -12.57
C SER A 97 -4.99 2.29 -12.36
N LEU A 98 -4.51 3.52 -12.32
CA LEU A 98 -5.35 4.70 -12.18
C LEU A 98 -4.79 5.81 -13.07
N GLU A 99 -5.65 6.38 -13.91
CA GLU A 99 -5.27 7.48 -14.82
C GLU A 99 -4.04 7.17 -15.67
N GLY A 100 -3.94 5.93 -16.17
CA GLY A 100 -2.84 5.50 -17.01
C GLY A 100 -1.52 5.23 -16.29
N LYS A 101 -1.52 5.27 -14.97
CA LYS A 101 -0.34 5.02 -14.14
C LYS A 101 -0.54 3.78 -13.28
N VAL A 102 0.53 3.04 -13.03
CA VAL A 102 0.49 1.89 -12.14
C VAL A 102 0.84 2.34 -10.72
N HIS A 103 -0.01 1.97 -9.77
CA HIS A 103 0.18 2.26 -8.36
C HIS A 103 0.48 0.97 -7.61
N LEU A 104 1.49 1.02 -6.74
CA LEU A 104 1.94 -0.10 -5.93
C LEU A 104 1.84 0.30 -4.47
N GLN A 105 0.92 -0.32 -3.73
CA GLN A 105 0.73 -0.07 -2.32
C GLN A 105 1.50 -1.11 -1.50
N LEU A 106 2.27 -0.66 -0.51
CA LEU A 106 3.10 -1.52 0.31
C LEU A 106 3.29 -0.92 1.70
N ASN A 107 3.84 -1.72 2.63
CA ASN A 107 4.18 -1.22 3.96
C ASN A 107 5.17 -0.06 3.85
N HIS A 108 4.92 1.02 4.60
CA HIS A 108 5.73 2.24 4.54
C HIS A 108 7.22 1.99 4.85
N LYS A 109 7.55 0.98 5.68
CA LYS A 109 8.94 0.64 5.99
C LYS A 109 9.70 0.06 4.80
N LEU A 110 8.98 -0.47 3.81
CA LEU A 110 9.56 -1.06 2.61
C LEU A 110 9.57 -0.10 1.42
N ALA A 111 8.81 1.00 1.49
CA ALA A 111 8.59 1.88 0.35
C ALA A 111 9.90 2.47 -0.20
N GLU A 112 10.71 3.08 0.64
CA GLU A 112 11.96 3.70 0.20
C GLU A 112 12.99 2.68 -0.33
N PRO A 113 13.25 1.56 0.35
CA PRO A 113 14.16 0.53 -0.20
C PRO A 113 13.68 -0.03 -1.55
N ILE A 114 12.39 -0.29 -1.71
CA ILE A 114 11.84 -0.81 -2.97
C ILE A 114 11.87 0.25 -4.06
N ALA A 115 11.48 1.49 -3.76
CA ALA A 115 11.55 2.59 -4.72
C ALA A 115 12.98 2.78 -5.23
N LYS A 116 13.97 2.72 -4.36
CA LYS A 116 15.38 2.83 -4.72
C LYS A 116 15.81 1.72 -5.69
N ARG A 117 15.38 0.48 -5.44
CA ARG A 117 15.66 -0.64 -6.33
C ARG A 117 15.01 -0.48 -7.70
N LEU A 118 13.78 0.00 -7.74
CA LEU A 118 13.04 0.21 -8.99
C LEU A 118 13.61 1.36 -9.83
N ARG A 119 14.32 2.31 -9.22
CA ARG A 119 14.99 3.42 -9.93
C ARG A 119 16.35 3.01 -10.54
N MET A 120 16.89 1.91 -10.10
CA MET A 120 18.15 1.40 -10.64
C MET A 120 17.92 0.60 -11.91
#